data_f11f706198d7e003e2dd422cd6b6456b
#
_entry.id   f11f706198d7e003e2dd422cd6b6456b
#
_cell.length_a   1.000
_cell.length_b   1.000
_cell.length_c   1.000
_cell.angle_alpha   90.00
_cell.angle_beta   90.00
_cell.angle_gamma   90.00
#
_symmetry.space_group_name_H-M   'P 1'
#
loop_
_entity.id
_entity.type
_entity.pdbx_description
1 polymer ?
#
loop_
_entity_poly.entity_id
_entity_poly.type
_entity_poly.pdbx_seq_one_letter_code
_entity_poly.pdbx_strand_id
1 'polypeptide(L)'
;SYCSSHFGYNPADVMDITQSLRETHKAITYNRSDCQYLSEEHFKEAPKTLAQVVQNIKFKPSELDPTIHSKCFNDKNITAHFAIIPTNNKVDLNKLTEREKNVYLAVCKYYMAQFLPKAVKEKTKMTIELDGEYTLVAYSTVVLKKGYTAIFKDIKAEEVTELSSIADGMYSGTAIDARFEEKETKPPSRYTKATLNEDMTRIAKYVTDPEVKKMLLEKDKDKKGENGSIGTSATRSTIIDSLI
;
A
#
# COMPACT_ATOMS: atom_id res chain seq x y z
N SER A 1 3.57 6.63 -1.74
CA SER A 1 4.64 5.78 -1.18
C SER A 1 5.16 4.73 -2.18
N TYR A 2 4.32 4.00 -2.96
CA TYR A 2 4.79 2.93 -3.87
C TYR A 2 5.88 3.40 -4.86
N CYS A 3 5.65 4.47 -5.62
CA CYS A 3 6.62 4.96 -6.60
C CYS A 3 7.92 5.45 -5.95
N SER A 4 7.85 5.97 -4.73
CA SER A 4 9.05 6.39 -3.99
C SER A 4 9.86 5.18 -3.53
N SER A 5 9.23 4.15 -2.95
CA SER A 5 9.94 2.97 -2.46
C SER A 5 10.51 2.09 -3.56
N HIS A 6 9.85 2.02 -4.74
CA HIS A 6 10.26 1.12 -5.82
C HIS A 6 11.13 1.79 -6.89
N PHE A 7 10.94 3.08 -7.11
CA PHE A 7 11.60 3.82 -8.20
C PHE A 7 12.39 5.05 -7.74
N GLY A 8 12.35 5.37 -6.42
CA GLY A 8 13.02 6.54 -5.88
C GLY A 8 12.40 7.88 -6.29
N TYR A 9 11.15 7.87 -6.84
CA TYR A 9 10.50 9.12 -7.29
C TYR A 9 10.03 9.94 -6.08
N ASN A 10 10.23 11.25 -6.14
CA ASN A 10 9.69 12.13 -5.13
C ASN A 10 8.19 12.44 -5.41
N PRO A 11 7.42 12.94 -4.43
CA PRO A 11 6.00 13.20 -4.60
C PRO A 11 5.67 14.22 -5.70
N ALA A 12 6.48 15.27 -5.88
CA ALA A 12 6.27 16.27 -6.93
C ALA A 12 6.42 15.64 -8.32
N ASP A 13 7.48 14.85 -8.55
CA ASP A 13 7.65 14.11 -9.81
C ASP A 13 6.45 13.22 -10.12
N VAL A 14 5.93 12.51 -9.11
CA VAL A 14 4.75 11.63 -9.31
C VAL A 14 3.51 12.46 -9.66
N MET A 15 3.35 13.65 -9.09
CA MET A 15 2.25 14.55 -9.46
C MET A 15 2.34 15.00 -10.92
N ASP A 16 3.52 15.41 -11.38
CA ASP A 16 3.74 15.83 -12.77
C ASP A 16 3.53 14.67 -13.76
N ILE A 17 4.06 13.49 -13.42
CA ILE A 17 3.87 12.28 -14.21
C ILE A 17 2.39 11.90 -14.31
N THR A 18 1.65 11.93 -13.20
CA THR A 18 0.21 11.61 -13.23
C THR A 18 -0.60 12.68 -13.95
N GLN A 19 -0.18 13.95 -13.90
CA GLN A 19 -0.78 15.02 -14.69
C GLN A 19 -0.62 14.73 -16.20
N SER A 20 0.58 14.38 -16.64
CA SER A 20 0.84 14.00 -18.05
C SER A 20 0.04 12.76 -18.48
N LEU A 21 0.03 11.70 -17.64
CA LEU A 21 -0.76 10.49 -17.91
C LEU A 21 -2.24 10.80 -18.09
N ARG A 22 -2.78 11.75 -17.34
CA ARG A 22 -4.17 12.17 -17.43
C ARG A 22 -4.42 13.10 -18.63
N GLU A 23 -3.65 14.16 -18.78
CA GLU A 23 -3.95 15.25 -19.72
C GLU A 23 -3.44 14.98 -21.13
N THR A 24 -2.25 14.43 -21.26
CA THR A 24 -1.64 14.14 -22.56
C THR A 24 -2.07 12.76 -23.06
N HIS A 25 -1.93 11.75 -22.25
CA HIS A 25 -2.14 10.36 -22.66
C HIS A 25 -3.56 9.85 -22.42
N LYS A 26 -4.39 10.57 -21.64
CA LYS A 26 -5.75 10.15 -21.24
C LYS A 26 -5.78 8.73 -20.65
N ALA A 27 -4.68 8.32 -20.02
CA ALA A 27 -4.42 6.96 -19.57
C ALA A 27 -5.02 6.64 -18.20
N ILE A 28 -5.20 7.66 -17.36
CA ILE A 28 -5.75 7.54 -16.01
C ILE A 28 -6.84 8.58 -15.76
N THR A 29 -7.65 8.33 -14.73
CA THR A 29 -8.67 9.25 -14.24
C THR A 29 -8.06 10.46 -13.52
N TYR A 30 -8.88 11.27 -12.84
CA TYR A 30 -8.43 12.48 -12.16
C TYR A 30 -7.32 12.20 -11.14
N ASN A 31 -6.15 12.79 -11.34
CA ASN A 31 -4.91 12.45 -10.62
C ASN A 31 -4.74 13.14 -9.26
N ARG A 32 -5.58 14.13 -8.91
CA ARG A 32 -5.52 14.83 -7.62
C ARG A 32 -6.56 14.34 -6.62
N SER A 33 -7.07 13.12 -6.84
CA SER A 33 -7.99 12.48 -5.91
C SER A 33 -7.24 11.97 -4.66
N ASP A 34 -7.81 12.20 -3.51
CA ASP A 34 -7.43 11.62 -2.22
C ASP A 34 -8.29 10.40 -1.84
N CYS A 35 -9.33 10.12 -2.63
CA CYS A 35 -10.23 9.00 -2.43
C CYS A 35 -9.59 7.67 -2.84
N GLN A 36 -9.86 6.62 -2.07
CA GLN A 36 -9.40 5.24 -2.34
C GLN A 36 -10.55 4.32 -2.77
N TYR A 37 -11.74 4.89 -3.02
CA TYR A 37 -12.95 4.13 -3.29
C TYR A 37 -13.46 4.38 -4.71
N LEU A 38 -14.21 3.41 -5.22
CA LEU A 38 -14.87 3.39 -6.52
C LEU A 38 -16.37 3.16 -6.32
N SER A 39 -17.20 3.63 -7.25
CA SER A 39 -18.64 3.41 -7.23
C SER A 39 -19.03 2.01 -7.73
N GLU A 40 -20.27 1.62 -7.44
CA GLU A 40 -20.90 0.45 -8.02
C GLU A 40 -21.00 0.53 -9.56
N GLU A 41 -21.09 1.74 -10.12
CA GLU A 41 -21.05 1.96 -11.56
C GLU A 41 -19.69 1.59 -12.14
N HIS A 42 -18.60 2.00 -11.48
CA HIS A 42 -17.25 1.58 -11.88
C HIS A 42 -17.05 0.06 -11.80
N PHE A 43 -17.73 -0.62 -10.86
CA PHE A 43 -17.69 -2.08 -10.82
C PHE A 43 -18.38 -2.70 -12.04
N LYS A 44 -19.54 -2.17 -12.45
CA LYS A 44 -20.24 -2.64 -13.65
C LYS A 44 -19.43 -2.43 -14.93
N GLU A 45 -18.64 -1.35 -15.00
CA GLU A 45 -17.75 -1.05 -16.13
C GLU A 45 -16.41 -1.81 -16.08
N ALA A 46 -16.08 -2.40 -14.95
CA ALA A 46 -14.78 -3.04 -14.72
C ALA A 46 -14.40 -4.10 -15.77
N PRO A 47 -15.28 -4.97 -16.27
CA PRO A 47 -14.91 -5.94 -17.30
C PRO A 47 -14.32 -5.28 -18.54
N LYS A 48 -14.89 -4.16 -18.98
CA LYS A 48 -14.42 -3.39 -20.14
C LYS A 48 -13.06 -2.74 -19.85
N THR A 49 -12.92 -2.10 -18.69
CA THR A 49 -11.67 -1.45 -18.25
C THR A 49 -10.54 -2.47 -18.12
N LEU A 50 -10.80 -3.62 -17.49
CA LEU A 50 -9.82 -4.70 -17.34
C LEU A 50 -9.36 -5.26 -18.69
N ALA A 51 -10.30 -5.47 -19.63
CA ALA A 51 -9.96 -5.94 -20.98
C ALA A 51 -9.01 -4.95 -21.67
N GLN A 52 -9.29 -3.65 -21.60
CA GLN A 52 -8.43 -2.62 -22.17
C GLN A 52 -7.08 -2.53 -21.47
N VAL A 53 -7.04 -2.62 -20.14
CA VAL A 53 -5.79 -2.63 -19.36
C VAL A 53 -4.91 -3.80 -19.78
N VAL A 54 -5.46 -5.01 -19.86
CA VAL A 54 -4.72 -6.22 -20.29
C VAL A 54 -4.13 -6.03 -21.68
N GLN A 55 -4.88 -5.43 -22.61
CA GLN A 55 -4.38 -5.12 -23.97
C GLN A 55 -3.24 -4.09 -23.94
N ASN A 56 -3.38 -3.03 -23.15
CA ASN A 56 -2.40 -1.95 -23.06
C ASN A 56 -1.06 -2.44 -22.50
N ILE A 57 -1.09 -3.22 -21.41
CA ILE A 57 0.13 -3.66 -20.70
C ILE A 57 0.62 -5.03 -21.17
N LYS A 58 -0.13 -5.72 -22.04
CA LYS A 58 0.17 -7.08 -22.53
C LYS A 58 0.44 -8.09 -21.42
N PHE A 59 -0.28 -7.94 -20.31
CA PHE A 59 -0.17 -8.81 -19.14
C PHE A 59 -1.55 -9.07 -18.54
N LYS A 60 -1.84 -10.34 -18.28
CA LYS A 60 -3.07 -10.81 -17.61
C LYS A 60 -2.69 -11.75 -16.47
N PRO A 61 -3.01 -11.43 -15.22
CA PRO A 61 -2.89 -12.38 -14.11
C PRO A 61 -3.77 -13.62 -14.36
N SER A 62 -3.29 -14.81 -13.98
CA SER A 62 -4.01 -16.08 -14.21
C SER A 62 -5.36 -16.14 -13.49
N GLU A 63 -5.45 -15.52 -12.31
CA GLU A 63 -6.65 -15.55 -11.46
C GLU A 63 -7.46 -14.23 -11.54
N LEU A 64 -7.27 -13.44 -12.61
CA LEU A 64 -8.02 -12.18 -12.80
C LEU A 64 -9.49 -12.48 -13.10
N ASP A 65 -10.37 -12.13 -12.16
CA ASP A 65 -11.81 -12.38 -12.23
C ASP A 65 -12.58 -11.06 -12.03
N PRO A 66 -13.20 -10.50 -13.09
CA PRO A 66 -13.95 -9.26 -13.02
C PRO A 66 -15.21 -9.33 -12.13
N THR A 67 -15.61 -10.52 -11.68
CA THR A 67 -16.75 -10.70 -10.78
C THR A 67 -16.39 -10.53 -9.31
N ILE A 68 -15.10 -10.49 -8.98
CA ILE A 68 -14.65 -10.24 -7.60
C ILE A 68 -14.97 -8.80 -7.23
N HIS A 69 -15.86 -8.63 -6.25
CA HIS A 69 -16.23 -7.34 -5.68
C HIS A 69 -15.37 -7.04 -4.44
N SER A 70 -14.34 -6.23 -4.61
CA SER A 70 -13.48 -5.85 -3.48
C SER A 70 -14.11 -4.74 -2.63
N LYS A 71 -13.57 -4.52 -1.43
CA LYS A 71 -14.05 -3.48 -0.51
C LYS A 71 -13.84 -2.04 -1.02
N CYS A 72 -13.10 -1.84 -2.11
CA CYS A 72 -12.91 -0.52 -2.70
C CYS A 72 -14.17 -0.01 -3.42
N PHE A 73 -15.08 -0.90 -3.85
CA PHE A 73 -16.36 -0.54 -4.46
C PHE A 73 -17.35 -0.21 -3.34
N ASN A 74 -17.54 1.09 -3.08
CA ASN A 74 -18.39 1.56 -1.99
C ASN A 74 -18.76 3.03 -2.18
N ASP A 75 -19.96 3.27 -2.70
CA ASP A 75 -20.49 4.63 -2.95
C ASP A 75 -20.50 5.53 -1.71
N LYS A 76 -20.72 4.96 -0.53
CA LYS A 76 -20.82 5.71 0.73
C LYS A 76 -19.48 6.33 1.17
N ASN A 77 -18.36 5.82 0.65
CA ASN A 77 -17.04 6.30 0.98
C ASN A 77 -16.44 7.22 -0.10
N ILE A 78 -17.17 7.49 -1.18
CA ILE A 78 -16.77 8.45 -2.21
C ILE A 78 -17.14 9.84 -1.74
N THR A 79 -16.18 10.76 -1.86
CA THR A 79 -16.37 12.18 -1.55
C THR A 79 -16.59 12.97 -2.85
N ALA A 80 -15.81 14.01 -3.11
CA ALA A 80 -15.90 14.78 -4.34
C ALA A 80 -15.33 14.03 -5.56
N HIS A 81 -14.42 13.10 -5.33
CA HIS A 81 -13.72 12.34 -6.37
C HIS A 81 -13.64 10.86 -5.96
N PHE A 82 -13.49 9.99 -6.96
CA PHE A 82 -13.20 8.56 -6.77
C PHE A 82 -11.71 8.25 -6.95
N ALA A 83 -11.31 7.02 -6.69
CA ALA A 83 -9.90 6.58 -6.78
C ALA A 83 -9.33 6.73 -8.19
N ILE A 84 -8.01 6.90 -8.27
CA ILE A 84 -7.27 6.96 -9.54
C ILE A 84 -7.22 5.56 -10.13
N ILE A 85 -7.78 5.39 -11.33
CA ILE A 85 -7.81 4.13 -12.07
C ILE A 85 -7.41 4.33 -13.54
N PRO A 86 -7.01 3.26 -14.26
CA PRO A 86 -6.83 3.34 -15.71
C PRO A 86 -8.15 3.68 -16.41
N THR A 87 -8.06 4.36 -17.52
CA THR A 87 -9.23 4.62 -18.39
C THR A 87 -9.45 3.47 -19.39
N ASN A 88 -10.59 3.54 -20.10
CA ASN A 88 -10.90 2.61 -21.20
C ASN A 88 -10.18 2.97 -22.52
N ASN A 89 -9.22 3.89 -22.50
CA ASN A 89 -8.50 4.32 -23.69
C ASN A 89 -7.36 3.36 -24.03
N LYS A 90 -7.10 3.23 -25.33
CA LYS A 90 -5.90 2.56 -25.80
C LYS A 90 -4.67 3.41 -25.47
N VAL A 91 -3.75 2.83 -24.71
CA VAL A 91 -2.48 3.45 -24.33
C VAL A 91 -1.32 2.71 -24.99
N ASP A 92 -0.53 3.45 -25.80
CA ASP A 92 0.68 2.92 -26.38
C ASP A 92 1.86 3.16 -25.44
N LEU A 93 2.34 2.09 -24.80
CA LEU A 93 3.46 2.18 -23.85
C LEU A 93 4.76 2.71 -24.48
N ASN A 94 4.93 2.62 -25.79
CA ASN A 94 6.12 3.14 -26.46
C ASN A 94 6.12 4.68 -26.58
N LYS A 95 4.95 5.31 -26.41
CA LYS A 95 4.81 6.77 -26.39
C LYS A 95 4.97 7.37 -24.99
N LEU A 96 5.05 6.53 -23.96
CA LEU A 96 5.30 6.95 -22.59
C LEU A 96 6.79 7.01 -22.32
N THR A 97 7.23 8.01 -21.59
CA THR A 97 8.57 8.00 -20.96
C THR A 97 8.67 6.82 -19.99
N GLU A 98 9.87 6.40 -19.64
CA GLU A 98 10.07 5.29 -18.69
C GLU A 98 9.41 5.60 -17.32
N ARG A 99 9.47 6.86 -16.89
CA ARG A 99 8.84 7.27 -15.63
C ARG A 99 7.31 7.22 -15.70
N GLU A 100 6.71 7.69 -16.79
CA GLU A 100 5.27 7.60 -17.02
C GLU A 100 4.80 6.14 -17.11
N LYS A 101 5.57 5.30 -17.81
CA LYS A 101 5.29 3.87 -17.93
C LYS A 101 5.31 3.19 -16.56
N ASN A 102 6.30 3.46 -15.71
CA ASN A 102 6.39 2.90 -14.37
C ASN A 102 5.18 3.28 -13.51
N VAL A 103 4.76 4.55 -13.54
CA VAL A 103 3.59 5.03 -12.79
C VAL A 103 2.30 4.45 -13.35
N TYR A 104 2.14 4.42 -14.68
CA TYR A 104 0.97 3.81 -15.33
C TYR A 104 0.83 2.32 -15.00
N LEU A 105 1.93 1.56 -15.08
CA LEU A 105 1.94 0.14 -14.70
C LEU A 105 1.60 -0.06 -13.23
N ALA A 106 2.05 0.82 -12.34
CA ALA A 106 1.67 0.78 -10.93
C ALA A 106 0.15 0.96 -10.76
N VAL A 107 -0.44 1.98 -11.39
CA VAL A 107 -1.91 2.21 -11.36
C VAL A 107 -2.67 1.00 -11.89
N CYS A 108 -2.23 0.41 -13.02
CA CYS A 108 -2.83 -0.80 -13.59
C CYS A 108 -2.75 -2.00 -12.63
N LYS A 109 -1.59 -2.23 -11.98
CA LYS A 109 -1.42 -3.31 -10.99
C LYS A 109 -2.36 -3.14 -9.80
N TYR A 110 -2.45 -1.95 -9.21
CA TYR A 110 -3.34 -1.67 -8.09
C TYR A 110 -4.82 -1.84 -8.47
N TYR A 111 -5.19 -1.46 -9.69
CA TYR A 111 -6.55 -1.68 -10.20
C TYR A 111 -6.84 -3.16 -10.39
N MET A 112 -6.00 -3.90 -11.11
CA MET A 112 -6.17 -5.34 -11.31
C MET A 112 -6.16 -6.13 -10.00
N ALA A 113 -5.41 -5.69 -8.99
CA ALA A 113 -5.37 -6.32 -7.67
C ALA A 113 -6.75 -6.36 -6.99
N GLN A 114 -7.69 -5.46 -7.34
CA GLN A 114 -9.04 -5.43 -6.82
C GLN A 114 -9.90 -6.60 -7.32
N PHE A 115 -9.47 -7.25 -8.38
CA PHE A 115 -10.15 -8.35 -9.06
C PHE A 115 -9.38 -9.67 -8.97
N LEU A 116 -8.51 -9.78 -7.97
CA LEU A 116 -7.77 -10.99 -7.66
C LEU A 116 -8.21 -11.57 -6.32
N PRO A 117 -8.09 -12.90 -6.13
CA PRO A 117 -8.40 -13.54 -4.86
C PRO A 117 -7.60 -12.95 -3.70
N LYS A 118 -8.13 -13.09 -2.50
CA LYS A 118 -7.41 -12.68 -1.28
C LYS A 118 -6.16 -13.53 -1.07
N ALA A 119 -5.10 -12.90 -0.56
CA ALA A 119 -3.97 -13.63 -0.03
C ALA A 119 -4.37 -14.38 1.25
N VAL A 120 -3.92 -15.63 1.39
CA VAL A 120 -4.16 -16.45 2.58
C VAL A 120 -2.81 -16.72 3.23
N LYS A 121 -2.71 -16.35 4.51
CA LYS A 121 -1.50 -16.54 5.31
C LYS A 121 -1.86 -17.31 6.57
N GLU A 122 -1.06 -18.29 6.91
CA GLU A 122 -1.09 -18.96 8.20
C GLU A 122 -0.10 -18.26 9.14
N LYS A 123 -0.55 -17.92 10.33
CA LYS A 123 0.30 -17.32 11.37
C LYS A 123 0.32 -18.24 12.57
N THR A 124 1.51 -18.72 12.91
CA THR A 124 1.74 -19.56 14.08
C THR A 124 2.47 -18.74 15.14
N LYS A 125 1.94 -18.77 16.36
CA LYS A 125 2.63 -18.26 17.55
C LYS A 125 2.99 -19.45 18.42
N MET A 126 4.26 -19.66 18.68
CA MET A 126 4.75 -20.65 19.64
C MET A 126 5.19 -19.96 20.92
N THR A 127 4.75 -20.49 22.04
CA THR A 127 5.19 -20.05 23.37
C THR A 127 5.84 -21.24 24.06
N ILE A 128 7.06 -21.06 24.55
CA ILE A 128 7.83 -22.08 25.25
C ILE A 128 8.08 -21.57 26.66
N GLU A 129 7.72 -22.35 27.65
CA GLU A 129 8.06 -22.13 29.07
C GLU A 129 9.26 -23.01 29.43
N LEU A 130 10.33 -22.38 29.90
CA LEU A 130 11.54 -23.07 30.38
C LEU A 130 11.58 -23.06 31.87
N ASP A 131 11.57 -24.24 32.49
CA ASP A 131 11.68 -24.48 33.95
C ASP A 131 10.69 -23.66 34.79
N GLY A 132 9.57 -23.22 34.21
CA GLY A 132 8.56 -22.38 34.85
C GLY A 132 9.00 -20.95 35.15
N GLU A 133 10.18 -20.53 34.70
CA GLU A 133 10.78 -19.20 35.00
C GLU A 133 10.86 -18.29 33.75
N TYR A 134 11.15 -18.86 32.59
CA TYR A 134 11.36 -18.08 31.36
C TYR A 134 10.33 -18.42 30.31
N THR A 135 9.78 -17.37 29.68
CA THR A 135 8.85 -17.52 28.57
C THR A 135 9.52 -17.03 27.27
N LEU A 136 9.68 -17.92 26.29
CA LEU A 136 10.14 -17.60 24.95
C LEU A 136 8.94 -17.60 23.99
N VAL A 137 8.95 -16.65 23.05
CA VAL A 137 7.88 -16.54 22.04
C VAL A 137 8.49 -16.49 20.64
N ALA A 138 8.01 -17.36 19.76
CA ALA A 138 8.37 -17.35 18.36
C ALA A 138 7.13 -17.16 17.48
N TYR A 139 7.32 -16.51 16.34
CA TYR A 139 6.27 -16.29 15.36
C TYR A 139 6.71 -16.80 13.99
N SER A 140 5.80 -17.45 13.30
CA SER A 140 5.97 -17.87 11.91
C SER A 140 4.79 -17.36 11.07
N THR A 141 5.05 -17.04 9.81
CA THR A 141 4.01 -16.68 8.85
C THR A 141 4.25 -17.39 7.52
N VAL A 142 3.40 -18.32 7.16
CA VAL A 142 3.46 -19.06 5.90
C VAL A 142 2.42 -18.51 4.93
N VAL A 143 2.81 -18.22 3.70
CA VAL A 143 1.88 -17.78 2.65
C VAL A 143 1.30 -19.00 1.95
N LEU A 144 0.05 -19.35 2.28
CA LEU A 144 -0.65 -20.49 1.68
C LEU A 144 -1.15 -20.16 0.26
N LYS A 145 -1.66 -18.93 0.05
CA LYS A 145 -2.09 -18.45 -1.26
C LYS A 145 -1.62 -17.01 -1.44
N LYS A 146 -0.91 -16.73 -2.52
CA LYS A 146 -0.42 -15.38 -2.82
C LYS A 146 -1.56 -14.40 -3.16
N GLY A 147 -2.62 -14.88 -3.84
CA GLY A 147 -3.75 -14.05 -4.26
C GLY A 147 -3.30 -12.77 -4.94
N TYR A 148 -3.94 -11.64 -4.62
CA TYR A 148 -3.62 -10.32 -5.19
C TYR A 148 -2.16 -9.89 -5.00
N THR A 149 -1.44 -10.43 -4.02
CA THR A 149 -0.03 -10.05 -3.79
C THR A 149 0.90 -10.57 -4.89
N ALA A 150 0.47 -11.59 -5.65
CA ALA A 150 1.26 -12.14 -6.76
C ALA A 150 1.53 -11.13 -7.89
N ILE A 151 0.69 -10.11 -8.05
CA ILE A 151 0.88 -9.07 -9.07
C ILE A 151 2.02 -8.09 -8.73
N PHE A 152 2.38 -8.02 -7.44
CA PHE A 152 3.49 -7.23 -6.91
C PHE A 152 4.68 -8.17 -6.68
N LYS A 153 5.51 -8.38 -7.72
CA LYS A 153 6.61 -9.37 -7.69
C LYS A 153 7.70 -9.10 -6.62
N ASP A 154 7.69 -7.91 -6.01
CA ASP A 154 8.77 -7.43 -5.15
C ASP A 154 8.56 -7.74 -3.65
N ILE A 155 7.55 -8.54 -3.31
CA ILE A 155 7.42 -9.03 -1.94
C ILE A 155 8.49 -10.11 -1.76
N LYS A 156 9.60 -9.74 -1.09
CA LYS A 156 10.63 -10.68 -0.68
C LYS A 156 9.95 -11.83 0.05
N ALA A 157 10.24 -13.04 -0.36
CA ALA A 157 9.90 -14.21 0.43
C ALA A 157 10.68 -14.07 1.75
N GLU A 158 9.96 -13.86 2.86
CA GLU A 158 10.58 -13.97 4.17
C GLU A 158 11.02 -15.42 4.32
N GLU A 159 12.24 -15.64 4.84
CA GLU A 159 12.67 -16.99 5.26
C GLU A 159 11.70 -17.46 6.32
N VAL A 160 10.94 -18.49 5.97
CA VAL A 160 9.86 -18.99 6.83
C VAL A 160 10.41 -20.17 7.61
N THR A 161 10.56 -20.01 8.92
CA THR A 161 10.72 -21.15 9.82
C THR A 161 9.32 -21.74 10.05
N GLU A 162 9.07 -22.95 9.56
CA GLU A 162 7.80 -23.65 9.80
C GLU A 162 7.73 -24.10 11.27
N LEU A 163 6.92 -23.40 12.05
CA LEU A 163 6.62 -23.77 13.45
C LEU A 163 5.36 -24.64 13.56
N SER A 164 4.58 -24.74 12.49
CA SER A 164 3.30 -25.47 12.47
C SER A 164 3.43 -26.98 12.64
N SER A 165 4.62 -27.53 12.46
CA SER A 165 4.90 -28.98 12.66
C SER A 165 5.20 -29.36 14.12
N ILE A 166 5.32 -28.38 15.01
CA ILE A 166 5.63 -28.63 16.44
C ILE A 166 4.29 -28.74 17.19
N ALA A 167 4.01 -29.91 17.74
CA ALA A 167 2.80 -30.14 18.54
C ALA A 167 2.94 -29.55 19.94
N ASP A 168 1.79 -29.30 20.60
CA ASP A 168 1.80 -28.95 22.02
C ASP A 168 2.26 -30.14 22.86
N GLY A 169 3.13 -29.89 23.85
CA GLY A 169 3.64 -30.93 24.69
C GLY A 169 4.84 -30.52 25.53
N MET A 170 5.30 -31.45 26.35
CA MET A 170 6.55 -31.28 27.09
C MET A 170 7.70 -31.86 26.25
N TYR A 171 8.76 -31.08 26.13
CA TYR A 171 9.98 -31.46 25.41
C TYR A 171 11.17 -31.36 26.37
N SER A 172 12.08 -32.31 26.29
CA SER A 172 13.40 -32.21 26.93
C SER A 172 14.44 -31.86 25.88
N GLY A 173 15.33 -30.96 26.20
CA GLY A 173 16.40 -30.51 25.29
C GLY A 173 17.61 -30.03 26.06
N THR A 174 18.74 -29.94 25.38
CA THR A 174 19.97 -29.38 25.95
C THR A 174 20.34 -28.14 25.11
N ALA A 175 20.67 -27.04 25.79
CA ALA A 175 21.21 -25.86 25.10
C ALA A 175 22.56 -26.22 24.46
N ILE A 176 22.62 -26.11 23.14
CA ILE A 176 23.82 -26.46 22.35
C ILE A 176 24.78 -25.26 22.27
N ASP A 177 24.21 -24.04 22.17
CA ASP A 177 24.96 -22.79 22.04
C ASP A 177 24.17 -21.65 22.68
N ALA A 178 24.84 -20.80 23.43
CA ALA A 178 24.29 -19.58 24.00
C ALA A 178 25.24 -18.43 23.67
N ARG A 179 24.71 -17.39 23.00
CA ARG A 179 25.49 -16.21 22.61
C ARG A 179 24.86 -14.96 23.19
N PHE A 180 25.72 -14.14 23.74
CA PHE A 180 25.36 -12.78 24.10
C PHE A 180 25.60 -11.87 22.91
N GLU A 181 24.58 -11.16 22.46
CA GLU A 181 24.65 -10.19 21.35
C GLU A 181 24.32 -8.80 21.89
N GLU A 182 25.33 -7.94 22.00
CA GLU A 182 25.11 -6.54 22.31
C GLU A 182 24.49 -5.82 21.11
N LYS A 183 23.36 -5.14 21.33
CA LYS A 183 22.68 -4.35 20.31
C LYS A 183 22.48 -2.92 20.81
N GLU A 184 22.86 -1.99 19.97
CA GLU A 184 22.54 -0.57 20.19
C GLU A 184 21.23 -0.21 19.50
N THR A 185 20.40 0.57 20.18
CA THR A 185 19.23 1.18 19.57
C THR A 185 19.67 2.23 18.57
N LYS A 186 19.20 2.13 17.33
CA LYS A 186 19.45 3.14 16.30
C LYS A 186 18.36 4.20 16.33
N PRO A 187 18.69 5.49 16.11
CA PRO A 187 17.66 6.50 15.96
C PRO A 187 16.78 6.18 14.75
N PRO A 188 15.51 6.66 14.75
CA PRO A 188 14.64 6.54 13.60
C PRO A 188 15.31 7.11 12.34
N SER A 189 15.05 6.51 11.19
CA SER A 189 15.53 7.02 9.90
C SER A 189 15.03 8.45 9.68
N ARG A 190 15.86 9.30 9.07
CA ARG A 190 15.45 10.65 8.67
C ARG A 190 14.31 10.59 7.68
N TYR A 191 13.46 11.61 7.70
CA TYR A 191 12.39 11.74 6.72
C TYR A 191 12.94 11.87 5.30
N THR A 192 12.29 11.15 4.39
CA THR A 192 12.30 11.48 2.96
C THR A 192 11.11 12.39 2.66
N LYS A 193 11.10 13.07 1.49
CA LYS A 193 9.92 13.85 1.07
C LYS A 193 8.65 12.99 1.05
N ALA A 194 8.75 11.71 0.68
CA ALA A 194 7.62 10.79 0.64
C ALA A 194 7.10 10.43 2.04
N THR A 195 7.99 10.10 2.98
CA THR A 195 7.60 9.75 4.35
C THR A 195 7.09 10.95 5.12
N LEU A 196 7.65 12.15 4.86
CA LEU A 196 7.15 13.40 5.42
C LEU A 196 5.74 13.72 4.89
N ASN A 197 5.50 13.58 3.58
CA ASN A 197 4.18 13.77 2.98
C ASN A 197 3.15 12.81 3.59
N GLU A 198 3.51 11.55 3.81
CA GLU A 198 2.65 10.59 4.49
C GLU A 198 2.37 11.00 5.93
N ASP A 199 3.38 11.47 6.66
CA ASP A 199 3.23 11.86 8.06
C ASP A 199 2.38 13.14 8.23
N MET A 200 2.39 14.03 7.25
CA MET A 200 1.50 15.21 7.20
C MET A 200 0.01 14.84 7.19
N THR A 201 -0.37 13.61 6.86
CA THR A 201 -1.75 13.12 7.00
C THR A 201 -2.16 12.86 8.46
N ARG A 202 -1.21 12.85 9.38
CA ARG A 202 -1.39 12.47 10.80
C ARG A 202 -0.64 13.41 11.76
N ILE A 203 -0.58 14.68 11.45
CA ILE A 203 0.18 15.68 12.21
C ILE A 203 -0.31 15.85 13.65
N ALA A 204 -1.60 15.63 13.91
CA ALA A 204 -2.16 15.76 15.25
C ALA A 204 -1.41 14.96 16.33
N LYS A 205 -0.67 13.91 15.96
CA LYS A 205 0.15 13.12 16.91
C LYS A 205 1.32 13.92 17.49
N TYR A 206 1.78 14.96 16.80
CA TYR A 206 2.88 15.84 17.24
C TYR A 206 2.42 17.12 17.91
N VAL A 207 1.12 17.43 17.83
CA VAL A 207 0.56 18.64 18.42
C VAL A 207 0.36 18.43 19.91
N THR A 208 1.02 19.28 20.71
CA THR A 208 0.95 19.24 22.18
C THR A 208 -0.23 20.04 22.73
N ASP A 209 -0.66 21.09 22.03
CA ASP A 209 -1.83 21.88 22.41
C ASP A 209 -3.11 21.06 22.22
N PRO A 210 -3.91 20.82 23.30
CA PRO A 210 -5.10 19.99 23.24
C PRO A 210 -6.20 20.57 22.35
N GLU A 211 -6.38 21.88 22.29
CA GLU A 211 -7.42 22.55 21.50
C GLU A 211 -7.09 22.45 20.02
N VAL A 212 -5.86 22.78 19.63
CA VAL A 212 -5.38 22.66 18.24
C VAL A 212 -5.46 21.20 17.78
N LYS A 213 -5.04 20.26 18.62
CA LYS A 213 -5.13 18.83 18.34
C LYS A 213 -6.59 18.40 18.09
N LYS A 214 -7.50 18.83 18.95
CA LYS A 214 -8.94 18.53 18.81
C LYS A 214 -9.50 19.09 17.51
N MET A 215 -9.18 20.35 17.17
CA MET A 215 -9.61 20.98 15.92
C MET A 215 -9.14 20.21 14.67
N LEU A 216 -7.86 19.78 14.66
CA LEU A 216 -7.29 19.02 13.55
C LEU A 216 -7.98 17.67 13.39
N LEU A 217 -8.26 16.96 14.48
CA LEU A 217 -8.96 15.66 14.46
C LEU A 217 -10.40 15.81 14.01
N GLU A 218 -11.12 16.84 14.50
CA GLU A 218 -12.51 17.11 14.12
C GLU A 218 -12.63 17.44 12.62
N LYS A 219 -11.68 18.19 12.07
CA LYS A 219 -11.62 18.51 10.63
C LYS A 219 -11.60 17.26 9.74
N ASP A 220 -10.96 16.21 10.20
CA ASP A 220 -10.72 15.00 9.41
C ASP A 220 -11.56 13.79 9.85
N LYS A 221 -12.52 13.97 10.77
CA LYS A 221 -13.31 12.86 11.35
C LYS A 221 -14.01 11.99 10.32
N ASP A 222 -14.43 12.59 9.21
CA ASP A 222 -15.13 11.90 8.14
C ASP A 222 -14.21 11.47 6.97
N LYS A 223 -12.89 11.75 7.09
CA LYS A 223 -11.91 11.43 6.06
C LYS A 223 -11.18 10.13 6.39
N LYS A 224 -11.28 9.13 5.53
CA LYS A 224 -10.49 7.93 5.67
C LYS A 224 -9.05 8.16 5.18
N GLY A 225 -8.07 7.80 6.02
CA GLY A 225 -6.64 7.94 5.70
C GLY A 225 -6.02 9.24 6.19
N GLU A 226 -6.80 10.19 6.68
CA GLU A 226 -6.33 11.41 7.33
C GLU A 226 -6.78 11.43 8.79
N ASN A 227 -5.91 11.90 9.67
CA ASN A 227 -6.18 11.97 11.11
C ASN A 227 -5.46 13.17 11.70
N GLY A 228 -6.10 14.32 11.61
CA GLY A 228 -5.51 15.60 11.97
C GLY A 228 -4.39 16.00 11.01
N SER A 229 -4.72 16.06 9.74
CA SER A 229 -3.80 16.35 8.64
C SER A 229 -3.51 17.85 8.47
N ILE A 230 -2.40 18.16 7.79
CA ILE A 230 -2.08 19.50 7.26
C ILE A 230 -1.95 19.42 5.74
N GLY A 231 -2.46 20.44 5.05
CA GLY A 231 -2.50 20.50 3.60
C GLY A 231 -3.46 19.51 2.98
N THR A 232 -3.48 19.45 1.67
CA THR A 232 -4.25 18.48 0.87
C THR A 232 -3.30 17.58 0.09
N SER A 233 -3.80 16.48 -0.46
CA SER A 233 -3.02 15.60 -1.34
C SER A 233 -2.34 16.36 -2.49
N ALA A 234 -2.99 17.43 -2.99
CA ALA A 234 -2.48 18.26 -4.07
C ALA A 234 -1.43 19.30 -3.65
N THR A 235 -1.42 19.71 -2.38
CA THR A 235 -0.58 20.84 -1.92
C THR A 235 0.60 20.43 -1.05
N ARG A 236 0.57 19.25 -0.42
CA ARG A 236 1.63 18.81 0.51
C ARG A 236 3.01 18.74 -0.13
N SER A 237 3.11 18.22 -1.35
CA SER A 237 4.40 18.14 -2.06
C SER A 237 4.99 19.53 -2.33
N THR A 238 4.17 20.49 -2.78
CA THR A 238 4.59 21.87 -3.02
C THR A 238 4.99 22.58 -1.73
N ILE A 239 4.27 22.36 -0.62
CA ILE A 239 4.63 22.91 0.69
C ILE A 239 6.00 22.37 1.13
N ILE A 240 6.23 21.05 1.02
CA ILE A 240 7.53 20.46 1.37
C ILE A 240 8.64 21.03 0.51
N ASP A 241 8.44 21.17 -0.80
CA ASP A 241 9.45 21.69 -1.72
C ASP A 241 9.75 23.18 -1.48
N SER A 242 8.81 23.95 -0.94
CA SER A 242 9.03 25.36 -0.59
C SER A 242 9.78 25.57 0.73
N LEU A 243 9.92 24.54 1.57
CA LEU A 243 10.57 24.57 2.87
C LEU A 243 12.03 24.04 2.84
N ILE A 244 12.44 23.46 1.72
CA ILE A 244 13.78 22.90 1.50
C ILE A 244 14.54 23.71 0.46
#